data_8cfb280ab34e42b0b55eb8ca76a3cb4c
#
_entry.id   8cfb280ab34e42b0b55eb8ca76a3cb4c
#
_cell.length_a   1.000
_cell.length_b   1.000
_cell.length_c   1.000
_cell.angle_alpha   90.00
_cell.angle_beta   90.00
_cell.angle_gamma   90.00
#
_symmetry.space_group_name_H-M   'P 1'
#
loop_
_entity.id
_entity.type
_entity.pdbx_description
1 polymer ?
#
loop_
_entity_poly.entity_id
_entity_poly.type
_entity_poly.pdbx_seq_one_letter_code
_entity_poly.pdbx_strand_id
1 'polypeptide(L)'
;MKKNLIAGTDEVGRGCLAGPVVAAAVILKNKLDNLDDSKKLSTKKRNLLSKKILENSYYGFGIVSKNEIDKINILNASLLAMKRAILNLPIKPALVLVDGIYKPDLNIPMKTIIGGDSIEDAISAASIIAKVYRDNLMIEYNKKYPDYNFKKNKGYGTKEHFFAIQQKGICTIHRKSFKGVLNK
;
A
#
# COMPACT_ATOMS: atom_id res chain seq x y z
N MET A 1 -9.16 26.83 -18.41
CA MET A 1 -8.95 26.69 -16.96
C MET A 1 -8.06 25.49 -16.72
N LYS A 2 -6.87 25.62 -16.08
CA LYS A 2 -6.07 24.46 -15.66
C LYS A 2 -6.89 23.72 -14.59
N LYS A 3 -7.33 22.49 -14.88
CA LYS A 3 -7.93 21.63 -13.86
C LYS A 3 -6.93 21.50 -12.69
N ASN A 4 -7.32 21.91 -11.49
CA ASN A 4 -6.50 21.68 -10.30
C ASN A 4 -6.38 20.15 -10.12
N LEU A 5 -5.23 19.60 -10.47
CA LEU A 5 -4.96 18.18 -10.39
C LEU A 5 -4.77 17.79 -8.91
N ILE A 6 -5.74 17.09 -8.35
CA ILE A 6 -5.70 16.60 -6.98
C ILE A 6 -5.31 15.12 -7.01
N ALA A 7 -4.26 14.76 -6.28
CA ALA A 7 -3.86 13.37 -6.07
C ALA A 7 -4.34 12.90 -4.70
N GLY A 8 -4.74 11.63 -4.60
CA GLY A 8 -4.88 10.90 -3.35
C GLY A 8 -3.75 9.92 -3.16
N THR A 9 -3.28 9.69 -1.95
CA THR A 9 -2.27 8.66 -1.63
C THR A 9 -2.62 7.88 -0.37
N ASP A 10 -2.36 6.58 -0.42
CA ASP A 10 -2.54 5.64 0.69
C ASP A 10 -1.49 4.52 0.62
N GLU A 11 -1.23 3.86 1.75
CA GLU A 11 -0.31 2.74 1.86
C GLU A 11 -0.98 1.45 2.33
N VAL A 12 -0.34 0.33 2.03
CA VAL A 12 -0.74 -1.01 2.46
C VAL A 12 0.44 -1.82 2.96
N GLY A 13 0.18 -2.69 3.93
CA GLY A 13 1.19 -3.65 4.42
C GLY A 13 1.95 -3.18 5.65
N ARG A 14 1.47 -2.18 6.40
CA ARG A 14 2.11 -1.71 7.66
C ARG A 14 2.24 -2.81 8.70
N GLY A 15 1.13 -3.46 9.05
CA GLY A 15 1.08 -4.49 10.09
C GLY A 15 1.56 -5.89 9.68
N CYS A 16 2.16 -6.03 8.51
CA CYS A 16 2.63 -7.33 8.02
C CYS A 16 3.99 -7.70 8.58
N LEU A 17 4.19 -8.98 8.96
CA LEU A 17 5.47 -9.52 9.42
C LEU A 17 6.47 -9.72 8.28
N ALA A 18 5.97 -9.79 7.04
CA ALA A 18 6.79 -10.05 5.86
C ALA A 18 6.38 -9.19 4.66
N GLY A 19 7.34 -8.97 3.76
CA GLY A 19 7.14 -8.22 2.52
C GLY A 19 7.24 -6.70 2.67
N PRO A 20 7.18 -5.96 1.55
CA PRO A 20 7.32 -4.52 1.52
C PRO A 20 6.08 -3.78 2.04
N VAL A 21 6.24 -2.50 2.36
CA VAL A 21 5.16 -1.52 2.34
C VAL A 21 5.02 -1.00 0.92
N VAL A 22 3.81 -0.88 0.45
CA VAL A 22 3.47 -0.34 -0.88
C VAL A 22 2.51 0.81 -0.69
N ALA A 23 2.78 1.93 -1.34
CA ALA A 23 1.84 3.04 -1.48
C ALA A 23 1.49 3.25 -2.95
N ALA A 24 0.35 3.85 -3.19
CA ALA A 24 0.01 4.41 -4.48
C ALA A 24 -0.37 5.88 -4.36
N ALA A 25 -0.19 6.62 -5.43
CA ALA A 25 -0.74 7.94 -5.62
C ALA A 25 -1.58 7.96 -6.90
N VAL A 26 -2.76 8.55 -6.85
CA VAL A 26 -3.74 8.52 -7.94
C VAL A 26 -4.31 9.92 -8.19
N ILE A 27 -4.33 10.33 -9.46
CA ILE A 27 -5.09 11.49 -9.96
C ILE A 27 -6.16 10.93 -10.90
N LEU A 28 -7.41 11.00 -10.48
CA LEU A 28 -8.54 10.55 -11.31
C LEU A 28 -8.76 11.51 -12.49
N LYS A 29 -8.89 10.98 -13.70
CA LYS A 29 -9.23 11.75 -14.91
C LYS A 29 -10.70 12.17 -14.91
N ASN A 30 -11.56 11.27 -14.42
CA ASN A 30 -13.00 11.44 -14.28
C ASN A 30 -13.47 10.80 -12.96
N LYS A 31 -14.67 11.15 -12.51
CA LYS A 31 -15.31 10.48 -11.38
C LYS A 31 -15.52 9.01 -11.72
N LEU A 32 -15.22 8.15 -10.77
CA LEU A 32 -15.47 6.71 -10.86
C LEU A 32 -16.50 6.33 -9.80
N ASP A 33 -17.52 5.57 -10.20
CA ASP A 33 -18.53 5.07 -9.28
C ASP A 33 -18.02 3.87 -8.47
N ASN A 34 -18.57 3.68 -7.27
CA ASN A 34 -18.31 2.53 -6.37
C ASN A 34 -16.90 2.45 -5.79
N LEU A 35 -16.24 3.60 -5.56
CA LEU A 35 -14.97 3.67 -4.84
C LEU A 35 -15.14 3.59 -3.32
N ASP A 36 -16.30 3.93 -2.79
CA ASP A 36 -16.56 4.22 -1.37
C ASP A 36 -16.42 3.02 -0.42
N ASP A 37 -16.30 1.78 -0.92
CA ASP A 37 -16.32 0.59 -0.06
C ASP A 37 -15.20 -0.41 -0.37
N SER A 38 -14.01 0.11 -0.63
CA SER A 38 -12.85 -0.69 -1.06
C SER A 38 -12.48 -1.82 -0.09
N LYS A 39 -12.66 -1.60 1.21
CA LYS A 39 -12.32 -2.57 2.28
C LYS A 39 -13.32 -3.73 2.36
N LYS A 40 -14.58 -3.52 1.95
CA LYS A 40 -15.63 -4.53 1.94
C LYS A 40 -15.73 -5.30 0.61
N LEU A 41 -14.97 -4.89 -0.41
CA LEU A 41 -14.99 -5.57 -1.70
C LEU A 41 -14.36 -6.96 -1.63
N SER A 42 -15.02 -7.94 -2.28
CA SER A 42 -14.38 -9.23 -2.55
C SER A 42 -13.13 -9.04 -3.42
N THR A 43 -12.19 -9.99 -3.34
CA THR A 43 -10.95 -9.93 -4.15
C THR A 43 -11.24 -9.79 -5.65
N LYS A 44 -12.28 -10.48 -6.17
CA LYS A 44 -12.68 -10.40 -7.58
C LYS A 44 -13.16 -9.00 -7.97
N LYS A 45 -14.03 -8.40 -7.15
CA LYS A 45 -14.53 -7.04 -7.37
C LYS A 45 -13.41 -6.00 -7.27
N ARG A 46 -12.53 -6.15 -6.27
CA ARG A 46 -11.37 -5.25 -6.08
C ARG A 46 -10.41 -5.29 -7.26
N ASN A 47 -10.12 -6.48 -7.81
CA ASN A 47 -9.27 -6.62 -8.99
C ASN A 47 -9.89 -5.97 -10.23
N LEU A 48 -11.20 -6.10 -10.42
CA LEU A 48 -11.90 -5.44 -11.53
C LEU A 48 -11.87 -3.92 -11.40
N LEU A 49 -12.13 -3.41 -10.20
CA LEU A 49 -12.10 -1.98 -9.91
C LEU A 49 -10.69 -1.39 -10.05
N SER A 50 -9.67 -2.13 -9.59
CA SER A 50 -8.27 -1.75 -9.79
C SER A 50 -7.92 -1.55 -11.26
N LYS A 51 -8.36 -2.45 -12.16
CA LYS A 51 -8.16 -2.28 -13.61
C LYS A 51 -8.81 -0.99 -14.12
N LYS A 52 -10.08 -0.74 -13.74
CA LYS A 52 -10.80 0.49 -14.13
C LYS A 52 -10.08 1.75 -13.64
N ILE A 53 -9.54 1.74 -12.39
CA ILE A 53 -8.78 2.86 -11.85
C ILE A 53 -7.51 3.11 -12.67
N LEU A 54 -6.73 2.08 -12.96
CA LEU A 54 -5.48 2.19 -13.72
C LEU A 54 -5.72 2.75 -15.15
N GLU A 55 -6.80 2.38 -15.80
CA GLU A 55 -7.19 2.88 -17.13
C GLU A 55 -7.65 4.36 -17.09
N ASN A 56 -8.32 4.77 -16.01
CA ASN A 56 -8.98 6.08 -15.87
C ASN A 56 -8.28 7.07 -14.95
N SER A 57 -7.00 6.85 -14.66
CA SER A 57 -6.22 7.74 -13.80
C SER A 57 -4.79 7.93 -14.27
N TYR A 58 -4.11 8.93 -13.69
CA TYR A 58 -2.66 8.96 -13.60
C TYR A 58 -2.28 8.39 -12.26
N TYR A 59 -1.31 7.49 -12.22
CA TYR A 59 -0.92 6.82 -10.98
C TYR A 59 0.59 6.63 -10.88
N GLY A 60 1.07 6.49 -9.66
CA GLY A 60 2.43 6.11 -9.34
C GLY A 60 2.43 5.17 -8.14
N PHE A 61 3.34 4.20 -8.13
CA PHE A 61 3.58 3.32 -6.99
C PHE A 61 4.87 3.69 -6.28
N GLY A 62 4.87 3.54 -4.96
CA GLY A 62 6.04 3.63 -4.11
C GLY A 62 6.20 2.38 -3.28
N ILE A 63 7.39 1.79 -3.30
CA ILE A 63 7.70 0.55 -2.61
C ILE A 63 8.86 0.79 -1.66
N VAL A 64 8.73 0.32 -0.42
CA VAL A 64 9.78 0.31 0.58
C VAL A 64 10.01 -1.11 1.04
N SER A 65 11.22 -1.60 0.83
CA SER A 65 11.61 -2.97 1.12
C SER A 65 11.64 -3.26 2.62
N LYS A 66 11.61 -4.54 2.99
CA LYS A 66 11.74 -4.95 4.38
C LYS A 66 13.06 -4.48 5.02
N ASN A 67 14.14 -4.40 4.25
CA ASN A 67 15.43 -3.94 4.76
C ASN A 67 15.40 -2.45 5.14
N GLU A 68 14.70 -1.63 4.34
CA GLU A 68 14.49 -0.22 4.65
C GLU A 68 13.54 -0.06 5.84
N ILE A 69 12.46 -0.85 5.91
CA ILE A 69 11.53 -0.86 7.05
C ILE A 69 12.27 -1.16 8.36
N ASP A 70 13.14 -2.17 8.37
CA ASP A 70 13.93 -2.54 9.53
C ASP A 70 14.92 -1.44 9.97
N LYS A 71 15.33 -0.56 9.04
CA LYS A 71 16.27 0.56 9.32
C LYS A 71 15.56 1.81 9.84
N ILE A 72 14.43 2.19 9.22
CA ILE A 72 13.81 3.51 9.42
C ILE A 72 12.49 3.44 10.19
N ASN A 73 12.06 2.28 10.63
CA ASN A 73 10.76 1.91 11.21
C ASN A 73 9.58 2.00 10.21
N ILE A 74 8.42 1.47 10.65
CA ILE A 74 7.25 1.34 9.77
C ILE A 74 6.56 2.67 9.45
N LEU A 75 6.58 3.63 10.38
CA LEU A 75 5.98 4.95 10.13
C LEU A 75 6.76 5.69 9.03
N ASN A 76 8.06 5.82 9.20
CA ASN A 76 8.91 6.48 8.20
C ASN A 76 8.93 5.72 6.86
N ALA A 77 8.85 4.39 6.89
CA ALA A 77 8.74 3.57 5.69
C ALA A 77 7.43 3.80 4.93
N SER A 78 6.30 3.98 5.64
CA SER A 78 5.02 4.34 5.02
C SER A 78 5.09 5.70 4.35
N LEU A 79 5.61 6.71 5.04
CA LEU A 79 5.79 8.06 4.48
C LEU A 79 6.75 8.06 3.28
N LEU A 80 7.83 7.28 3.35
CA LEU A 80 8.76 7.12 2.22
C LEU A 80 8.08 6.44 1.02
N ALA A 81 7.23 5.43 1.26
CA ALA A 81 6.46 4.79 0.19
C ALA A 81 5.49 5.78 -0.47
N MET A 82 4.75 6.57 0.31
CA MET A 82 3.88 7.63 -0.22
C MET A 82 4.67 8.69 -1.00
N LYS A 83 5.83 9.13 -0.47
CA LYS A 83 6.74 10.06 -1.17
C LYS A 83 7.12 9.53 -2.54
N ARG A 84 7.57 8.26 -2.62
CA ARG A 84 7.93 7.60 -3.88
C ARG A 84 6.74 7.50 -4.82
N ALA A 85 5.56 7.16 -4.32
CA ALA A 85 4.34 7.06 -5.12
C ALA A 85 3.97 8.42 -5.76
N ILE A 86 4.03 9.51 -5.01
CA ILE A 86 3.75 10.86 -5.48
C ILE A 86 4.78 11.30 -6.52
N LEU A 87 6.07 11.04 -6.29
CA LEU A 87 7.15 11.40 -7.22
C LEU A 87 7.09 10.59 -8.52
N ASN A 88 6.51 9.39 -8.50
CA ASN A 88 6.32 8.54 -9.67
C ASN A 88 5.03 8.86 -10.46
N LEU A 89 4.26 9.87 -10.07
CA LEU A 89 3.16 10.36 -10.89
C LEU A 89 3.70 10.97 -12.20
N PRO A 90 3.11 10.66 -13.36
CA PRO A 90 3.54 11.22 -14.64
C PRO A 90 3.23 12.73 -14.79
N ILE A 91 2.37 13.25 -13.88
CA ILE A 91 1.96 14.66 -13.86
C ILE A 91 2.05 15.18 -12.42
N LYS A 92 2.67 16.36 -12.22
CA LYS A 92 2.78 16.98 -10.89
C LYS A 92 1.39 17.44 -10.39
N PRO A 93 0.93 16.96 -9.22
CA PRO A 93 -0.33 17.42 -8.62
C PRO A 93 -0.21 18.85 -8.08
N ALA A 94 -1.32 19.58 -8.07
CA ALA A 94 -1.44 20.88 -7.40
C ALA A 94 -1.69 20.74 -5.90
N LEU A 95 -2.35 19.64 -5.49
CA LEU A 95 -2.64 19.26 -4.10
C LEU A 95 -2.57 17.75 -3.96
N VAL A 96 -2.06 17.26 -2.82
CA VAL A 96 -2.11 15.84 -2.46
C VAL A 96 -2.95 15.65 -1.21
N LEU A 97 -3.95 14.78 -1.29
CA LEU A 97 -4.72 14.27 -0.16
C LEU A 97 -4.04 13.02 0.35
N VAL A 98 -3.68 12.98 1.62
CA VAL A 98 -2.91 11.91 2.25
C VAL A 98 -3.79 11.19 3.26
N ASP A 99 -3.93 9.87 3.16
CA ASP A 99 -4.61 9.11 4.21
C ASP A 99 -3.84 9.16 5.53
N GLY A 100 -4.59 9.34 6.64
CA GLY A 100 -4.03 9.37 7.99
C GLY A 100 -3.69 10.76 8.51
N ILE A 101 -2.73 10.84 9.48
CA ILE A 101 -2.40 12.06 10.23
C ILE A 101 -1.02 12.63 9.89
N TYR A 102 -0.17 11.88 9.21
CA TYR A 102 1.17 12.28 8.83
C TYR A 102 1.29 12.47 7.33
N LYS A 103 2.09 13.41 6.88
CA LYS A 103 2.38 13.64 5.47
C LYS A 103 3.84 13.38 5.14
N PRO A 104 4.15 12.87 3.93
CA PRO A 104 5.53 12.74 3.49
C PRO A 104 6.19 14.10 3.30
N ASP A 105 7.51 14.14 3.47
CA ASP A 105 8.31 15.34 3.27
C ASP A 105 8.52 15.60 1.77
N LEU A 106 7.69 16.47 1.21
CA LEU A 106 7.72 16.96 -0.18
C LEU A 106 7.29 18.41 -0.25
N ASN A 107 7.89 19.17 -1.15
CA ASN A 107 7.50 20.56 -1.43
C ASN A 107 6.31 20.61 -2.42
N ILE A 108 5.17 20.06 -1.98
CA ILE A 108 3.88 20.08 -2.69
C ILE A 108 2.80 20.35 -1.63
N PRO A 109 1.77 21.17 -1.91
CA PRO A 109 0.64 21.35 -0.99
C PRO A 109 -0.01 20.01 -0.63
N MET A 110 -0.21 19.75 0.67
CA MET A 110 -0.80 18.49 1.14
C MET A 110 -1.80 18.71 2.26
N LYS A 111 -2.86 17.89 2.24
CA LYS A 111 -3.86 17.82 3.31
C LYS A 111 -3.97 16.38 3.79
N THR A 112 -3.79 16.14 5.09
CA THR A 112 -4.04 14.84 5.72
C THR A 112 -5.52 14.66 6.01
N ILE A 113 -6.04 13.44 5.81
CA ILE A 113 -7.45 13.09 6.02
C ILE A 113 -7.50 11.74 6.73
N ILE A 114 -8.03 11.73 7.94
CA ILE A 114 -8.18 10.50 8.72
C ILE A 114 -9.30 9.65 8.11
N GLY A 115 -8.99 8.42 7.73
CA GLY A 115 -9.93 7.52 7.04
C GLY A 115 -10.31 8.04 5.65
N GLY A 116 -9.39 8.74 5.00
CA GLY A 116 -9.58 9.35 3.69
C GLY A 116 -9.94 8.33 2.60
N ASP A 117 -9.53 7.08 2.76
CA ASP A 117 -9.87 5.96 1.88
C ASP A 117 -11.38 5.66 1.81
N SER A 118 -12.16 6.13 2.78
CA SER A 118 -13.61 6.01 2.82
C SER A 118 -14.36 7.32 2.52
N ILE A 119 -13.65 8.43 2.29
CA ILE A 119 -14.24 9.77 2.18
C ILE A 119 -13.88 10.42 0.83
N GLU A 120 -12.64 10.19 0.35
CA GLU A 120 -12.08 10.87 -0.81
C GLU A 120 -11.78 9.88 -1.94
N ASP A 121 -12.44 10.03 -3.07
CA ASP A 121 -12.34 9.13 -4.25
C ASP A 121 -10.88 8.87 -4.66
N ALA A 122 -10.04 9.88 -4.66
CA ALA A 122 -8.64 9.74 -5.06
C ALA A 122 -7.82 8.91 -4.06
N ILE A 123 -8.09 9.03 -2.76
CA ILE A 123 -7.44 8.20 -1.71
C ILE A 123 -7.98 6.77 -1.78
N SER A 124 -9.28 6.59 -1.93
CA SER A 124 -9.91 5.27 -2.11
C SER A 124 -9.32 4.53 -3.31
N ALA A 125 -9.18 5.22 -4.44
CA ALA A 125 -8.55 4.66 -5.64
C ALA A 125 -7.09 4.24 -5.37
N ALA A 126 -6.31 5.07 -4.66
CA ALA A 126 -4.93 4.76 -4.28
C ALA A 126 -4.86 3.51 -3.37
N SER A 127 -5.72 3.44 -2.35
CA SER A 127 -5.87 2.28 -1.46
C SER A 127 -6.12 0.98 -2.23
N ILE A 128 -7.07 1.01 -3.17
CA ILE A 128 -7.44 -0.16 -3.98
C ILE A 128 -6.25 -0.66 -4.82
N ILE A 129 -5.61 0.22 -5.59
CA ILE A 129 -4.52 -0.21 -6.48
C ILE A 129 -3.27 -0.61 -5.69
N ALA A 130 -2.94 0.06 -4.59
CA ALA A 130 -1.86 -0.34 -3.70
C ALA A 130 -2.11 -1.74 -3.10
N LYS A 131 -3.35 -2.02 -2.66
CA LYS A 131 -3.75 -3.31 -2.12
C LYS A 131 -3.62 -4.43 -3.15
N VAL A 132 -4.15 -4.24 -4.36
CA VAL A 132 -4.06 -5.25 -5.42
C VAL A 132 -2.62 -5.50 -5.82
N TYR A 133 -1.84 -4.46 -5.99
CA TYR A 133 -0.41 -4.57 -6.34
C TYR A 133 0.36 -5.37 -5.28
N ARG A 134 0.21 -5.01 -3.99
CA ARG A 134 0.91 -5.71 -2.93
C ARG A 134 0.45 -7.15 -2.75
N ASP A 135 -0.84 -7.42 -2.86
CA ASP A 135 -1.38 -8.78 -2.74
C ASP A 135 -0.81 -9.69 -3.84
N ASN A 136 -0.64 -9.18 -5.07
CA ASN A 136 0.01 -9.90 -6.17
C ASN A 136 1.50 -10.15 -5.88
N LEU A 137 2.23 -9.17 -5.36
CA LEU A 137 3.62 -9.38 -4.91
C LEU A 137 3.73 -10.51 -3.88
N MET A 138 2.81 -10.56 -2.92
CA MET A 138 2.82 -11.62 -1.90
C MET A 138 2.45 -12.99 -2.47
N ILE A 139 1.64 -13.06 -3.53
CA ILE A 139 1.39 -14.31 -4.27
C ILE A 139 2.66 -14.78 -4.99
N GLU A 140 3.43 -13.89 -5.60
CA GLU A 140 4.72 -14.23 -6.21
C GLU A 140 5.74 -14.68 -5.14
N TYR A 141 5.80 -14.00 -4.00
CA TYR A 141 6.65 -14.47 -2.90
C TYR A 141 6.24 -15.85 -2.36
N ASN A 142 4.94 -16.21 -2.42
CA ASN A 142 4.51 -17.54 -2.03
C ASN A 142 5.09 -18.66 -2.91
N LYS A 143 5.33 -18.39 -4.19
CA LYS A 143 6.00 -19.37 -5.08
C LYS A 143 7.43 -19.66 -4.62
N LYS A 144 8.13 -18.63 -4.12
CA LYS A 144 9.51 -18.74 -3.64
C LYS A 144 9.59 -19.28 -2.20
N TYR A 145 8.58 -19.00 -1.38
CA TYR A 145 8.53 -19.37 0.04
C TYR A 145 7.18 -20.00 0.37
N PRO A 146 6.89 -21.23 -0.15
CA PRO A 146 5.57 -21.87 -0.04
C PRO A 146 5.17 -22.21 1.40
N ASP A 147 6.14 -22.46 2.28
CA ASP A 147 5.91 -22.86 3.68
C ASP A 147 5.16 -21.81 4.53
N TYR A 148 5.21 -20.52 4.14
CA TYR A 148 4.63 -19.43 4.92
C TYR A 148 3.22 -19.02 4.48
N ASN A 149 2.67 -19.66 3.43
CA ASN A 149 1.32 -19.40 2.91
C ASN A 149 1.01 -17.93 2.62
N PHE A 150 1.99 -17.19 2.06
CA PHE A 150 1.83 -15.76 1.71
C PHE A 150 0.71 -15.50 0.71
N LYS A 151 0.34 -16.50 -0.09
CA LYS A 151 -0.82 -16.43 -0.98
C LYS A 151 -2.11 -16.17 -0.21
N LYS A 152 -2.27 -16.72 1.01
CA LYS A 152 -3.46 -16.55 1.86
C LYS A 152 -3.29 -15.37 2.81
N ASN A 153 -2.24 -15.36 3.62
CA ASN A 153 -2.08 -14.40 4.71
C ASN A 153 -1.48 -13.05 4.28
N LYS A 154 -0.97 -12.91 3.05
CA LYS A 154 -0.36 -11.68 2.51
C LYS A 154 0.75 -11.09 3.41
N GLY A 155 1.38 -11.94 4.23
CA GLY A 155 2.42 -11.56 5.17
C GLY A 155 1.92 -11.06 6.52
N TYR A 156 0.60 -11.03 6.77
CA TYR A 156 0.05 -10.69 8.08
C TYR A 156 0.33 -11.78 9.11
N GLY A 157 0.42 -11.40 10.40
CA GLY A 157 0.68 -12.29 11.52
C GLY A 157 -0.52 -13.15 11.90
N THR A 158 -0.93 -14.05 11.03
CA THR A 158 -1.93 -15.09 11.33
C THR A 158 -1.32 -16.18 12.18
N LYS A 159 -2.16 -16.97 12.88
CA LYS A 159 -1.69 -18.15 13.64
C LYS A 159 -0.86 -19.09 12.76
N GLU A 160 -1.30 -19.33 11.53
CA GLU A 160 -0.57 -20.17 10.55
C GLU A 160 0.81 -19.58 10.22
N HIS A 161 0.91 -18.25 10.06
CA HIS A 161 2.17 -17.59 9.73
C HIS A 161 3.17 -17.63 10.90
N PHE A 162 2.71 -17.36 12.12
CA PHE A 162 3.55 -17.52 13.32
C PHE A 162 4.01 -18.98 13.51
N PHE A 163 3.12 -19.96 13.30
CA PHE A 163 3.49 -21.36 13.35
C PHE A 163 4.55 -21.72 12.31
N ALA A 164 4.39 -21.24 11.07
CA ALA A 164 5.40 -21.45 10.02
C ALA A 164 6.76 -20.84 10.40
N ILE A 165 6.78 -19.63 10.98
CA ILE A 165 8.02 -19.01 11.47
C ILE A 165 8.66 -19.88 12.57
N GLN A 166 7.87 -20.41 13.50
CA GLN A 166 8.37 -21.25 14.58
C GLN A 166 8.99 -22.56 14.05
N GLN A 167 8.38 -23.19 13.05
CA GLN A 167 8.84 -24.47 12.50
C GLN A 167 10.01 -24.33 11.51
N LYS A 168 10.02 -23.28 10.70
CA LYS A 168 10.93 -23.12 9.55
C LYS A 168 11.93 -21.95 9.73
N GLY A 169 11.80 -21.18 10.80
CA GLY A 169 12.53 -19.92 10.96
C GLY A 169 11.96 -18.83 10.08
N ILE A 170 12.75 -17.78 9.87
CA ILE A 170 12.38 -16.64 9.02
C ILE A 170 12.99 -16.78 7.62
N CYS A 171 12.25 -16.37 6.58
CA CYS A 171 12.80 -16.22 5.25
C CYS A 171 13.28 -14.78 4.99
N THR A 172 13.91 -14.54 3.83
CA THR A 172 14.58 -13.27 3.52
C THR A 172 13.67 -12.06 3.46
N ILE A 173 12.35 -12.23 3.34
CA ILE A 173 11.39 -11.12 3.27
C ILE A 173 10.73 -10.78 4.61
N HIS A 174 11.04 -11.51 5.71
CA HIS A 174 10.53 -11.17 7.04
C HIS A 174 11.19 -9.91 7.60
N ARG A 175 10.40 -9.10 8.32
CA ARG A 175 10.81 -7.85 8.97
C ARG A 175 11.35 -8.16 10.35
N LYS A 176 12.66 -8.15 10.51
CA LYS A 176 13.35 -8.55 11.76
C LYS A 176 13.04 -7.63 12.94
N SER A 177 12.69 -6.38 12.67
CA SER A 177 12.32 -5.37 13.68
C SER A 177 10.91 -5.56 14.26
N PHE A 178 10.08 -6.42 13.66
CA PHE A 178 8.69 -6.61 14.09
C PHE A 178 8.60 -7.66 15.21
N LYS A 179 7.75 -7.37 16.21
CA LYS A 179 7.50 -8.29 17.32
C LYS A 179 6.98 -9.64 16.84
N GLY A 180 7.55 -10.73 17.36
CA GLY A 180 7.17 -12.10 17.03
C GLY A 180 7.79 -12.64 15.74
N VAL A 181 8.69 -11.90 15.09
CA VAL A 181 9.46 -12.38 13.93
C VAL A 181 10.78 -13.00 14.37
N LEU A 182 11.52 -12.32 15.22
CA LEU A 182 12.63 -12.88 15.96
C LEU A 182 12.12 -13.20 17.38
N ASN A 183 12.43 -14.39 17.90
CA ASN A 183 12.14 -14.75 19.29
C ASN A 183 12.93 -13.81 20.21
N LYS A 184 12.33 -12.66 20.53
CA LYS A 184 12.77 -11.70 21.55
C LYS A 184 11.58 -11.35 22.42
#